data_274b3f17b2731bd45e0a6fa37f8a5e52
#
_entry.id   274b3f17b2731bd45e0a6fa37f8a5e52
#
_cell.length_a   1.000
_cell.length_b   1.000
_cell.length_c   1.000
_cell.angle_alpha   90.00
_cell.angle_beta   90.00
_cell.angle_gamma   90.00
#
_symmetry.space_group_name_H-M   'P 1'
#
loop_
_entity.id
_entity.type
_entity.pdbx_description
1 polymer ?
#
loop_
_entity_poly.entity_id
_entity_poly.type
_entity_poly.pdbx_seq_one_letter_code
_entity_poly.pdbx_strand_id
1 'polypeptide(L)'
;NLSDFVFSLIRAIGLILLLRAVGVMNFAQGDLLAIGAYALYFITVMHDIQGPIAIVLLLLFFVAFGAFFMMTTYWPVRKTKWEQALLVVTIGASTVIKELEMLICGSQPQTIEPIVRGSIQMGRFVLQYQYLFVFAIAGVLMVAVYVLFDKLYAGRAMSAAAQNKYAAELIGIPTKLTTLSTYAIVATICGVCGALCAPLFMVRTSLATFQMKSFAGIVLGGFGNIKGAIVGSL
;
A
#
# COMPACT_ATOMS: atom_id res chain seq x y z
N ASN A 1 -5.38 -10.25 -18.62
CA ASN A 1 -4.19 -9.55 -19.14
C ASN A 1 -3.03 -9.64 -18.15
N LEU A 2 -1.77 -9.76 -18.65
CA LEU A 2 -0.58 -9.86 -17.79
C LEU A 2 -0.46 -8.68 -16.82
N SER A 3 -0.88 -7.49 -17.26
CA SER A 3 -0.95 -6.29 -16.42
C SER A 3 -1.90 -6.46 -15.23
N ASP A 4 -3.11 -6.94 -15.46
CA ASP A 4 -4.11 -7.14 -14.39
C ASP A 4 -3.64 -8.18 -13.37
N PHE A 5 -2.94 -9.21 -13.85
CA PHE A 5 -2.31 -10.22 -13.01
C PHE A 5 -1.23 -9.63 -12.09
N VAL A 6 -0.27 -8.88 -12.66
CA VAL A 6 0.79 -8.22 -11.89
C VAL A 6 0.21 -7.26 -10.85
N PHE A 7 -0.85 -6.53 -11.20
CA PHE A 7 -1.52 -5.64 -10.25
C PHE A 7 -2.27 -6.35 -9.15
N SER A 8 -2.95 -7.44 -9.47
CA SER A 8 -3.61 -8.26 -8.46
C SER A 8 -2.59 -8.82 -7.48
N LEU A 9 -1.43 -9.23 -7.97
CA LEU A 9 -0.34 -9.76 -7.15
C LEU A 9 0.25 -8.70 -6.21
N ILE A 10 0.57 -7.51 -6.72
CA ILE A 10 1.13 -6.41 -5.92
C ILE A 10 0.15 -5.99 -4.82
N ARG A 11 -1.14 -5.90 -5.15
CA ARG A 11 -2.20 -5.52 -4.20
C ARG A 11 -2.42 -6.59 -3.15
N ALA A 12 -2.48 -7.85 -3.54
CA ALA A 12 -2.65 -8.97 -2.62
C ALA A 12 -1.49 -9.01 -1.61
N ILE A 13 -0.27 -8.78 -2.06
CA ILE A 13 0.91 -8.71 -1.20
C ILE A 13 0.80 -7.56 -0.21
N GLY A 14 0.48 -6.35 -0.66
CA GLY A 14 0.31 -5.19 0.21
C GLY A 14 -0.75 -5.42 1.30
N LEU A 15 -1.89 -5.99 0.94
CA LEU A 15 -2.98 -6.27 1.88
C LEU A 15 -2.64 -7.41 2.85
N ILE A 16 -1.99 -8.50 2.37
CA ILE A 16 -1.53 -9.60 3.23
C ILE A 16 -0.55 -9.09 4.28
N LEU A 17 0.35 -8.18 3.87
CA LEU A 17 1.33 -7.60 4.76
C LEU A 17 0.66 -6.79 5.86
N LEU A 18 -0.35 -6.02 5.51
CA LEU A 18 -1.10 -5.22 6.46
C LEU A 18 -1.85 -6.11 7.45
N LEU A 19 -2.53 -7.14 6.96
CA LEU A 19 -3.22 -8.10 7.83
C LEU A 19 -2.25 -8.82 8.76
N ARG A 20 -1.06 -9.19 8.27
CA ARG A 20 -0.04 -9.88 9.08
C ARG A 20 0.63 -8.97 10.11
N ALA A 21 0.76 -7.68 9.80
CA ALA A 21 1.46 -6.72 10.64
C ALA A 21 0.57 -6.00 11.67
N VAL A 22 -0.69 -5.75 11.33
CA VAL A 22 -1.62 -4.99 12.20
C VAL A 22 -2.71 -5.87 12.78
N GLY A 23 -2.92 -7.07 12.22
CA GLY A 23 -3.99 -8.00 12.64
C GLY A 23 -5.41 -7.47 12.37
N VAL A 24 -5.54 -6.33 11.72
CA VAL A 24 -6.82 -5.67 11.45
C VAL A 24 -6.92 -5.24 10.00
N MET A 25 -8.10 -5.39 9.42
CA MET A 25 -8.40 -4.90 8.08
C MET A 25 -8.43 -3.37 8.08
N ASN A 26 -7.67 -2.77 7.17
CA ASN A 26 -7.69 -1.33 6.93
C ASN A 26 -8.34 -1.03 5.58
N PHE A 27 -9.56 -0.49 5.60
CA PHE A 27 -10.29 -0.17 4.37
C PHE A 27 -9.77 1.07 3.64
N ALA A 28 -8.98 1.92 4.29
CA ALA A 28 -8.33 3.06 3.65
C ALA A 28 -7.03 2.70 2.91
N GLN A 29 -6.63 1.43 2.85
CA GLN A 29 -5.37 1.04 2.22
C GLN A 29 -5.36 1.29 0.70
N GLY A 30 -6.50 1.13 0.03
CA GLY A 30 -6.62 1.45 -1.39
C GLY A 30 -6.46 2.94 -1.68
N ASP A 31 -6.89 3.78 -0.75
CA ASP A 31 -6.73 5.23 -0.88
C ASP A 31 -5.27 5.65 -0.71
N LEU A 32 -4.49 4.95 0.15
CA LEU A 32 -3.03 5.14 0.21
C LEU A 32 -2.35 4.88 -1.13
N LEU A 33 -2.88 3.95 -1.92
CA LEU A 33 -2.39 3.67 -3.27
C LEU A 33 -2.74 4.81 -4.23
N ALA A 34 -3.96 5.36 -4.14
CA ALA A 34 -4.36 6.52 -4.93
C ALA A 34 -3.54 7.77 -4.56
N ILE A 35 -3.35 8.03 -3.25
CA ILE A 35 -2.45 9.09 -2.78
C ILE A 35 -1.04 8.91 -3.36
N GLY A 36 -0.53 7.68 -3.49
CA GLY A 36 0.77 7.39 -4.10
C GLY A 36 0.86 7.84 -5.54
N ALA A 37 -0.18 7.58 -6.32
CA ALA A 37 -0.26 8.02 -7.70
C ALA A 37 -0.32 9.56 -7.80
N TYR A 38 -1.15 10.21 -6.97
CA TYR A 38 -1.24 11.67 -6.93
C TYR A 38 0.05 12.33 -6.42
N ALA A 39 0.70 11.78 -5.38
CA ALA A 39 1.97 12.29 -4.87
C ALA A 39 3.06 12.28 -5.95
N LEU A 40 3.17 11.18 -6.72
CA LEU A 40 4.08 11.13 -7.85
C LEU A 40 3.74 12.20 -8.90
N TYR A 41 2.46 12.36 -9.23
CA TYR A 41 2.00 13.38 -10.17
C TYR A 41 2.39 14.79 -9.72
N PHE A 42 2.16 15.14 -8.45
CA PHE A 42 2.55 16.44 -7.91
C PHE A 42 4.07 16.65 -7.96
N ILE A 43 4.86 15.66 -7.57
CA ILE A 43 6.32 15.78 -7.54
C ILE A 43 6.88 15.90 -8.96
N THR A 44 6.42 15.07 -9.91
CA THR A 44 7.06 14.97 -11.23
C THR A 44 6.46 15.89 -12.26
N VAL A 45 5.15 16.13 -12.24
CA VAL A 45 4.47 16.93 -13.28
C VAL A 45 4.27 18.38 -12.83
N MET A 46 3.85 18.61 -11.59
CA MET A 46 3.61 19.99 -11.12
C MET A 46 4.88 20.71 -10.67
N HIS A 47 5.84 20.02 -10.08
CA HIS A 47 7.08 20.61 -9.58
C HIS A 47 8.32 20.27 -10.43
N ASP A 48 8.16 19.50 -11.50
CA ASP A 48 9.23 19.05 -12.41
C ASP A 48 10.44 18.43 -11.69
N ILE A 49 10.22 17.79 -10.55
CA ILE A 49 11.26 17.09 -9.79
C ILE A 49 11.32 15.65 -10.27
N GLN A 50 12.44 15.29 -10.93
CA GLN A 50 12.63 13.97 -11.53
C GLN A 50 13.80 13.22 -10.88
N GLY A 51 13.91 11.93 -11.20
CA GLY A 51 15.03 11.09 -10.79
C GLY A 51 15.03 10.69 -9.31
N PRO A 52 16.20 10.46 -8.70
CA PRO A 52 16.30 9.94 -7.33
C PRO A 52 15.69 10.84 -6.26
N ILE A 53 15.67 12.14 -6.49
CA ILE A 53 15.11 13.13 -5.55
C ILE A 53 13.60 12.93 -5.41
N ALA A 54 12.89 12.67 -6.51
CA ALA A 54 11.46 12.37 -6.48
C ALA A 54 11.14 11.13 -5.64
N ILE A 55 11.98 10.09 -5.75
CA ILE A 55 11.82 8.85 -4.97
C ILE A 55 12.03 9.12 -3.47
N VAL A 56 13.06 9.88 -3.11
CA VAL A 56 13.34 10.22 -1.71
C VAL A 56 12.20 11.04 -1.12
N LEU A 57 11.70 12.04 -1.84
CA LEU A 57 10.57 12.85 -1.40
C LEU A 57 9.31 12.03 -1.22
N LEU A 58 9.02 11.11 -2.15
CA LEU A 58 7.88 10.19 -2.07
C LEU A 58 7.98 9.31 -0.82
N LEU A 59 9.15 8.71 -0.55
CA LEU A 59 9.38 7.86 0.61
C LEU A 59 9.22 8.65 1.92
N LEU A 60 9.82 9.83 2.03
CA LEU A 60 9.69 10.69 3.21
C LEU A 60 8.23 11.11 3.45
N PHE A 61 7.53 11.48 2.38
CA PHE A 61 6.10 11.82 2.46
C PHE A 61 5.30 10.65 3.03
N PHE A 62 5.49 9.43 2.55
CA PHE A 62 4.72 8.28 3.00
C PHE A 62 5.08 7.79 4.40
N VAL A 63 6.33 7.93 4.83
CA VAL A 63 6.71 7.67 6.23
C VAL A 63 5.98 8.66 7.15
N ALA A 64 5.99 9.96 6.83
CA ALA A 64 5.29 10.97 7.59
C ALA A 64 3.77 10.78 7.54
N PHE A 65 3.22 10.50 6.36
CA PHE A 65 1.79 10.27 6.16
C PHE A 65 1.30 9.01 6.92
N GLY A 66 2.06 7.93 6.91
CA GLY A 66 1.74 6.71 7.67
C GLY A 66 1.71 6.97 9.18
N ALA A 67 2.64 7.78 9.69
CA ALA A 67 2.64 8.20 11.08
C ALA A 67 1.40 9.07 11.40
N PHE A 68 1.09 10.04 10.55
CA PHE A 68 -0.11 10.88 10.66
C PHE A 68 -1.39 10.05 10.60
N PHE A 69 -1.50 9.13 9.66
CA PHE A 69 -2.64 8.24 9.50
C PHE A 69 -2.85 7.35 10.73
N MET A 70 -1.78 6.82 11.33
CA MET A 70 -1.85 6.08 12.58
C MET A 70 -2.37 6.96 13.72
N MET A 71 -1.91 8.20 13.83
CA MET A 71 -2.34 9.12 14.89
C MET A 71 -3.81 9.51 14.76
N THR A 72 -4.33 9.62 13.55
CA THR A 72 -5.72 10.04 13.31
C THR A 72 -6.71 8.88 13.33
N THR A 73 -6.32 7.69 12.88
CA THR A 73 -7.24 6.54 12.77
C THR A 73 -7.11 5.56 13.93
N TYR A 74 -5.91 5.08 14.22
CA TYR A 74 -5.69 4.05 15.22
C TYR A 74 -5.65 4.62 16.65
N TRP A 75 -4.93 5.73 16.86
CA TRP A 75 -4.68 6.26 18.20
C TRP A 75 -5.93 6.64 18.99
N PRO A 76 -6.97 7.27 18.40
CA PRO A 76 -8.19 7.60 19.12
C PRO A 76 -8.97 6.38 19.59
N VAL A 77 -9.00 5.32 18.78
CA VAL A 77 -9.83 4.13 19.04
C VAL A 77 -9.12 2.99 19.75
N ARG A 78 -7.81 3.09 19.96
CA ARG A 78 -6.97 2.02 20.55
C ARG A 78 -7.41 1.48 21.92
N LYS A 79 -8.16 2.28 22.69
CA LYS A 79 -8.68 1.93 24.02
C LYS A 79 -10.14 1.49 24.00
N THR A 80 -10.78 1.55 22.86
CA THR A 80 -12.19 1.19 22.72
C THR A 80 -12.34 -0.32 22.84
N LYS A 81 -13.31 -0.78 23.63
CA LYS A 81 -13.63 -2.21 23.79
C LYS A 81 -14.37 -2.81 22.60
N TRP A 82 -14.82 -1.97 21.68
CA TRP A 82 -15.53 -2.39 20.47
C TRP A 82 -14.51 -2.82 19.39
N GLU A 83 -14.50 -4.10 19.08
CA GLU A 83 -13.53 -4.71 18.16
C GLU A 83 -13.63 -4.15 16.74
N GLN A 84 -14.83 -3.77 16.29
CA GLN A 84 -15.06 -3.23 14.96
C GLN A 84 -14.78 -1.72 14.84
N ALA A 85 -14.45 -1.02 15.93
CA ALA A 85 -14.23 0.42 15.92
C ALA A 85 -13.19 0.85 14.87
N LEU A 86 -12.09 0.10 14.72
CA LEU A 86 -11.05 0.40 13.76
C LEU A 86 -11.52 0.21 12.31
N LEU A 87 -12.38 -0.78 12.04
CA LEU A 87 -12.97 -0.97 10.71
C LEU A 87 -13.81 0.25 10.31
N VAL A 88 -14.69 0.71 11.20
CA VAL A 88 -15.54 1.87 10.94
C VAL A 88 -14.73 3.15 10.73
N VAL A 89 -13.71 3.37 11.57
CA VAL A 89 -12.83 4.54 11.44
C VAL A 89 -12.04 4.50 10.13
N THR A 90 -11.56 3.34 9.69
CA THR A 90 -10.83 3.24 8.41
C THR A 90 -11.75 3.41 7.19
N ILE A 91 -13.01 3.00 7.26
CA ILE A 91 -14.01 3.31 6.22
C ILE A 91 -14.28 4.81 6.17
N GLY A 92 -14.48 5.45 7.33
CA GLY A 92 -14.64 6.90 7.40
C GLY A 92 -13.42 7.65 6.86
N ALA A 93 -12.21 7.22 7.24
CA ALA A 93 -10.96 7.78 6.72
C ALA A 93 -10.84 7.62 5.19
N SER A 94 -11.22 6.45 4.64
CA SER A 94 -11.27 6.20 3.20
C SER A 94 -12.17 7.23 2.49
N THR A 95 -13.37 7.48 3.03
CA THR A 95 -14.30 8.46 2.46
C THR A 95 -13.69 9.87 2.48
N VAL A 96 -13.14 10.29 3.63
CA VAL A 96 -12.49 11.61 3.77
C VAL A 96 -11.32 11.76 2.78
N ILE A 97 -10.49 10.75 2.64
CA ILE A 97 -9.34 10.79 1.71
C ILE A 97 -9.83 10.96 0.27
N LYS A 98 -10.83 10.19 -0.17
CA LYS A 98 -11.39 10.31 -1.53
C LYS A 98 -11.96 11.69 -1.83
N GLU A 99 -12.69 12.27 -0.87
CA GLU A 99 -13.24 13.61 -1.02
C GLU A 99 -12.13 14.67 -1.05
N LEU A 100 -11.08 14.51 -0.24
CA LEU A 100 -9.91 15.39 -0.27
C LEU A 100 -9.14 15.28 -1.58
N GLU A 101 -8.94 14.07 -2.11
CA GLU A 101 -8.34 13.85 -3.44
C GLU A 101 -9.14 14.56 -4.52
N MET A 102 -10.48 14.45 -4.50
CA MET A 102 -11.35 15.11 -5.47
C MET A 102 -11.31 16.63 -5.35
N LEU A 103 -11.25 17.16 -4.13
CA LEU A 103 -11.16 18.61 -3.89
C LEU A 103 -9.81 19.20 -4.34
N ILE A 104 -8.71 18.50 -4.07
CA ILE A 104 -7.35 19.00 -4.35
C ILE A 104 -6.95 18.77 -5.80
N CYS A 105 -7.23 17.58 -6.33
CA CYS A 105 -6.75 17.12 -7.63
C CYS A 105 -7.80 17.23 -8.74
N GLY A 106 -9.06 17.49 -8.37
CA GLY A 106 -10.19 17.51 -9.30
C GLY A 106 -10.67 16.11 -9.70
N SER A 107 -11.73 16.06 -10.51
CA SER A 107 -12.36 14.82 -10.96
C SER A 107 -11.76 14.26 -12.26
N GLN A 108 -10.90 15.02 -12.93
CA GLN A 108 -10.32 14.62 -14.21
C GLN A 108 -9.15 13.68 -14.03
N PRO A 109 -9.11 12.56 -14.76
CA PRO A 109 -7.96 11.66 -14.75
C PRO A 109 -6.70 12.36 -15.22
N GLN A 110 -5.60 12.23 -14.47
CA GLN A 110 -4.31 12.78 -14.84
C GLN A 110 -3.40 11.69 -15.41
N THR A 111 -2.57 12.05 -16.38
CA THR A 111 -1.61 11.12 -16.99
C THR A 111 -0.20 11.47 -16.58
N ILE A 112 0.60 10.44 -16.30
CA ILE A 112 2.04 10.58 -16.04
C ILE A 112 2.76 9.81 -17.14
N GLU A 113 3.85 10.37 -17.65
CA GLU A 113 4.70 9.67 -18.59
C GLU A 113 5.34 8.42 -17.93
N PRO A 114 5.49 7.31 -18.70
CA PRO A 114 6.15 6.12 -18.19
C PRO A 114 7.57 6.43 -17.71
N ILE A 115 7.92 5.91 -16.53
CA ILE A 115 9.25 6.06 -15.93
C ILE A 115 10.30 5.41 -16.85
N VAL A 116 9.97 4.25 -17.42
CA VAL A 116 10.81 3.56 -18.38
C VAL A 116 10.11 3.60 -19.74
N ARG A 117 10.68 4.37 -20.68
CA ARG A 117 10.17 4.50 -22.03
C ARG A 117 10.64 3.33 -22.91
N GLY A 118 9.77 2.90 -23.83
CA GLY A 118 10.04 1.86 -24.82
C GLY A 118 9.14 0.64 -24.69
N SER A 119 9.16 -0.17 -25.74
CA SER A 119 8.34 -1.40 -25.82
C SER A 119 9.07 -2.48 -26.62
N ILE A 120 8.82 -3.73 -26.26
CA ILE A 120 9.23 -4.90 -27.03
C ILE A 120 8.04 -5.35 -27.87
N GLN A 121 8.23 -5.45 -29.17
CA GLN A 121 7.25 -6.05 -30.06
C GLN A 121 7.54 -7.56 -30.19
N MET A 122 6.64 -8.38 -29.65
CA MET A 122 6.69 -9.85 -29.78
C MET A 122 5.53 -10.28 -30.68
N GLY A 123 5.73 -10.19 -31.99
CA GLY A 123 4.70 -10.51 -32.97
C GLY A 123 3.50 -9.59 -32.88
N ARG A 124 2.32 -10.09 -32.47
CA ARG A 124 1.09 -9.31 -32.27
C ARG A 124 0.97 -8.62 -30.91
N PHE A 125 1.90 -8.89 -29.99
CA PHE A 125 1.87 -8.34 -28.63
C PHE A 125 2.91 -7.24 -28.49
N VAL A 126 2.49 -6.10 -27.93
CA VAL A 126 3.38 -4.98 -27.57
C VAL A 126 3.49 -4.96 -26.05
N LEU A 127 4.67 -5.28 -25.52
CA LEU A 127 4.96 -5.24 -24.10
C LEU A 127 5.78 -3.99 -23.78
N GLN A 128 5.20 -3.05 -23.03
CA GLN A 128 5.92 -1.85 -22.60
C GLN A 128 6.92 -2.22 -21.50
N TYR A 129 8.12 -1.63 -21.54
CA TYR A 129 9.15 -1.83 -20.48
C TYR A 129 8.66 -1.44 -19.09
N GLN A 130 7.71 -0.51 -18.99
CA GLN A 130 7.10 -0.11 -17.74
C GLN A 130 6.46 -1.29 -16.98
N TYR A 131 5.83 -2.25 -17.66
CA TYR A 131 5.26 -3.44 -17.00
C TYR A 131 6.34 -4.32 -16.38
N LEU A 132 7.45 -4.54 -17.10
CA LEU A 132 8.59 -5.32 -16.60
C LEU A 132 9.24 -4.64 -15.39
N PHE A 133 9.37 -3.31 -15.45
CA PHE A 133 9.90 -2.51 -14.35
C PHE A 133 9.04 -2.60 -13.10
N VAL A 134 7.71 -2.44 -13.24
CA VAL A 134 6.77 -2.57 -12.12
C VAL A 134 6.81 -3.99 -11.54
N PHE A 135 6.87 -5.02 -12.38
CA PHE A 135 7.00 -6.41 -11.95
C PHE A 135 8.28 -6.67 -11.16
N ALA A 136 9.41 -6.16 -11.65
CA ALA A 136 10.70 -6.30 -10.97
C ALA A 136 10.70 -5.62 -9.59
N ILE A 137 10.20 -4.38 -9.49
CA ILE A 137 10.12 -3.65 -8.22
C ILE A 137 9.13 -4.34 -7.27
N ALA A 138 8.00 -4.84 -7.76
CA ALA A 138 7.06 -5.60 -6.95
C ALA A 138 7.72 -6.85 -6.34
N GLY A 139 8.51 -7.58 -7.14
CA GLY A 139 9.29 -8.72 -6.66
C GLY A 139 10.29 -8.32 -5.57
N VAL A 140 11.00 -7.22 -5.76
CA VAL A 140 11.95 -6.68 -4.75
C VAL A 140 11.22 -6.29 -3.47
N LEU A 141 10.10 -5.58 -3.57
CA LEU A 141 9.27 -5.21 -2.41
C LEU A 141 8.76 -6.45 -1.68
N MET A 142 8.32 -7.47 -2.41
CA MET A 142 7.87 -8.74 -1.81
C MET A 142 8.98 -9.41 -1.01
N VAL A 143 10.18 -9.51 -1.58
CA VAL A 143 11.35 -10.09 -0.89
C VAL A 143 11.73 -9.23 0.31
N ALA A 144 11.76 -7.90 0.16
CA ALA A 144 12.09 -6.98 1.26
C ALA A 144 11.13 -7.16 2.44
N VAL A 145 9.85 -7.27 2.18
CA VAL A 145 8.84 -7.49 3.21
C VAL A 145 8.95 -8.88 3.83
N TYR A 146 9.17 -9.91 3.04
CA TYR A 146 9.42 -11.26 3.55
C TYR A 146 10.62 -11.25 4.52
N VAL A 147 11.73 -10.64 4.11
CA VAL A 147 12.93 -10.51 4.96
C VAL A 147 12.62 -9.69 6.21
N LEU A 148 11.90 -8.58 6.09
CA LEU A 148 11.51 -7.75 7.21
C LEU A 148 10.74 -8.55 8.27
N PHE A 149 9.68 -9.26 7.89
CA PHE A 149 8.80 -9.94 8.85
C PHE A 149 9.30 -11.30 9.32
N ASP A 150 9.99 -12.07 8.48
CA ASP A 150 10.44 -13.40 8.85
C ASP A 150 11.88 -13.45 9.36
N LYS A 151 12.74 -12.49 8.98
CA LYS A 151 14.17 -12.51 9.34
C LYS A 151 14.56 -11.44 10.34
N LEU A 152 14.02 -10.22 10.24
CA LEU A 152 14.43 -9.12 11.08
C LEU A 152 13.68 -9.10 12.42
N TYR A 153 14.38 -8.69 13.46
CA TYR A 153 13.81 -8.53 14.81
C TYR A 153 12.64 -7.55 14.83
N ALA A 154 12.77 -6.43 14.12
CA ALA A 154 11.74 -5.40 14.04
C ALA A 154 10.39 -5.95 13.52
N GLY A 155 10.41 -6.73 12.44
CA GLY A 155 9.20 -7.33 11.88
C GLY A 155 8.58 -8.41 12.78
N ARG A 156 9.42 -9.20 13.45
CA ARG A 156 8.95 -10.16 14.46
C ARG A 156 8.31 -9.47 15.66
N ALA A 157 8.90 -8.36 16.12
CA ALA A 157 8.32 -7.53 17.18
C ALA A 157 6.97 -6.93 16.78
N MET A 158 6.84 -6.45 15.51
CA MET A 158 5.56 -5.98 14.96
C MET A 158 4.51 -7.10 14.94
N SER A 159 4.88 -8.28 14.49
CA SER A 159 3.97 -9.45 14.43
C SER A 159 3.55 -9.90 15.82
N ALA A 160 4.44 -9.89 16.80
CA ALA A 160 4.14 -10.22 18.19
C ALA A 160 3.18 -9.20 18.83
N ALA A 161 3.42 -7.89 18.60
CA ALA A 161 2.56 -6.82 19.07
C ALA A 161 1.14 -6.86 18.43
N ALA A 162 1.03 -7.33 17.19
CA ALA A 162 -0.24 -7.51 16.50
C ALA A 162 -1.05 -8.71 17.05
N GLN A 163 -0.37 -9.79 17.44
CA GLN A 163 -1.04 -10.98 17.99
C GLN A 163 -1.56 -10.75 19.41
N ASN A 164 -0.73 -10.22 20.29
CA ASN A 164 -1.12 -9.89 21.66
C ASN A 164 -0.30 -8.70 22.18
N LYS A 165 -0.92 -7.53 22.15
CA LYS A 165 -0.28 -6.30 22.57
C LYS A 165 0.15 -6.32 24.03
N TYR A 166 -0.70 -6.86 24.92
CA TYR A 166 -0.41 -6.92 26.36
C TYR A 166 0.78 -7.84 26.65
N ALA A 167 0.80 -9.03 26.06
CA ALA A 167 1.92 -9.96 26.21
C ALA A 167 3.22 -9.38 25.64
N ALA A 168 3.14 -8.67 24.51
CA ALA A 168 4.31 -8.00 23.90
C ALA A 168 4.87 -6.89 24.82
N GLU A 169 4.01 -6.11 25.49
CA GLU A 169 4.42 -5.10 26.47
C GLU A 169 5.10 -5.73 27.69
N LEU A 170 4.63 -6.88 28.17
CA LEU A 170 5.22 -7.58 29.30
C LEU A 170 6.65 -8.07 29.03
N ILE A 171 6.96 -8.45 27.79
CA ILE A 171 8.32 -8.88 27.39
C ILE A 171 9.18 -7.71 26.88
N GLY A 172 8.74 -6.46 27.11
CA GLY A 172 9.51 -5.24 26.83
C GLY A 172 9.46 -4.74 25.41
N ILE A 173 8.56 -5.23 24.52
CA ILE A 173 8.40 -4.71 23.18
C ILE A 173 7.69 -3.36 23.24
N PRO A 174 8.26 -2.26 22.66
CA PRO A 174 7.64 -0.94 22.66
C PRO A 174 6.47 -0.89 21.64
N THR A 175 5.28 -1.34 22.05
CA THR A 175 4.12 -1.52 21.16
C THR A 175 3.67 -0.26 20.44
N LYS A 176 3.90 0.93 21.03
CA LYS A 176 3.60 2.22 20.37
C LYS A 176 4.50 2.42 19.15
N LEU A 177 5.79 2.17 19.31
CA LEU A 177 6.80 2.35 18.26
C LEU A 177 6.62 1.29 17.16
N THR A 178 6.36 0.04 17.53
CA THR A 178 6.11 -1.04 16.58
C THR A 178 4.85 -0.76 15.74
N THR A 179 3.76 -0.29 16.36
CA THR A 179 2.55 0.11 15.62
C THR A 179 2.84 1.28 14.67
N LEU A 180 3.53 2.32 15.14
CA LEU A 180 3.90 3.47 14.31
C LEU A 180 4.72 3.04 13.09
N SER A 181 5.76 2.24 13.32
CA SER A 181 6.62 1.73 12.25
C SER A 181 5.84 0.86 11.26
N THR A 182 4.89 0.05 11.74
CA THR A 182 4.03 -0.76 10.88
C THR A 182 3.19 0.12 9.94
N TYR A 183 2.51 1.13 10.47
CA TYR A 183 1.71 2.05 9.65
C TYR A 183 2.58 2.82 8.65
N ALA A 184 3.76 3.30 9.06
CA ALA A 184 4.69 3.99 8.18
C ALA A 184 5.20 3.09 7.03
N ILE A 185 5.60 1.84 7.34
CA ILE A 185 6.07 0.88 6.34
C ILE A 185 4.96 0.52 5.37
N VAL A 186 3.76 0.24 5.88
CA VAL A 186 2.61 -0.13 5.03
C VAL A 186 2.20 1.04 4.13
N ALA A 187 2.10 2.26 4.67
CA ALA A 187 1.79 3.45 3.88
C ALA A 187 2.85 3.67 2.77
N THR A 188 4.13 3.48 3.11
CA THR A 188 5.23 3.61 2.14
C THR A 188 5.12 2.57 1.03
N ILE A 189 4.86 1.30 1.36
CA ILE A 189 4.70 0.24 0.35
C ILE A 189 3.50 0.54 -0.54
N CYS A 190 2.34 0.88 0.04
CA CYS A 190 1.15 1.22 -0.73
C CYS A 190 1.38 2.45 -1.62
N GLY A 191 2.02 3.49 -1.09
CA GLY A 191 2.34 4.70 -1.82
C GLY A 191 3.29 4.45 -3.00
N VAL A 192 4.35 3.68 -2.78
CA VAL A 192 5.28 3.29 -3.86
C VAL A 192 4.56 2.45 -4.92
N CYS A 193 3.72 1.49 -4.51
CA CYS A 193 2.91 0.72 -5.46
C CYS A 193 1.97 1.62 -6.27
N GLY A 194 1.33 2.60 -5.63
CA GLY A 194 0.48 3.57 -6.30
C GLY A 194 1.23 4.43 -7.31
N ALA A 195 2.39 4.94 -6.92
CA ALA A 195 3.28 5.70 -7.80
C ALA A 195 3.73 4.89 -9.03
N LEU A 196 4.10 3.62 -8.83
CA LEU A 196 4.47 2.72 -9.93
C LEU A 196 3.31 2.40 -10.88
N CYS A 197 2.09 2.37 -10.34
CA CYS A 197 0.87 2.11 -11.08
C CYS A 197 0.37 3.33 -11.87
N ALA A 198 0.69 4.53 -11.41
CA ALA A 198 0.19 5.79 -11.98
C ALA A 198 0.40 5.92 -13.50
N PRO A 199 1.57 5.63 -14.08
CA PRO A 199 1.80 5.71 -15.51
C PRO A 199 1.00 4.69 -16.33
N LEU A 200 0.51 3.62 -15.71
CA LEU A 200 -0.18 2.52 -16.41
C LEU A 200 -1.71 2.67 -16.38
N PHE A 201 -2.27 3.29 -15.33
CA PHE A 201 -3.73 3.30 -15.09
C PHE A 201 -4.34 4.70 -14.98
N MET A 202 -3.59 5.74 -15.29
CA MET A 202 -3.96 7.13 -15.00
C MET A 202 -4.15 7.39 -13.50
N VAL A 203 -3.85 8.59 -13.07
CA VAL A 203 -4.04 9.04 -11.69
C VAL A 203 -5.49 9.44 -11.50
N ARG A 204 -6.23 8.70 -10.69
CA ARG A 204 -7.64 8.94 -10.38
C ARG A 204 -8.03 8.28 -9.06
N THR A 205 -9.02 8.83 -8.37
CA THR A 205 -9.55 8.32 -7.09
C THR A 205 -10.07 6.88 -7.19
N SER A 206 -10.52 6.45 -8.38
CA SER A 206 -11.01 5.08 -8.58
C SER A 206 -9.91 4.00 -8.45
N LEU A 207 -8.63 4.37 -8.37
CA LEU A 207 -7.57 3.41 -8.02
C LEU A 207 -7.81 2.73 -6.67
N ALA A 208 -8.48 3.41 -5.74
CA ALA A 208 -8.88 2.82 -4.46
C ALA A 208 -9.83 1.61 -4.60
N THR A 209 -10.64 1.56 -5.66
CA THR A 209 -11.58 0.43 -5.88
C THR A 209 -10.88 -0.91 -6.13
N PHE A 210 -9.62 -0.86 -6.54
CA PHE A 210 -8.81 -2.06 -6.69
C PHE A 210 -8.59 -2.82 -5.38
N GLN A 211 -8.72 -2.15 -4.23
CA GLN A 211 -8.66 -2.81 -2.92
C GLN A 211 -9.76 -3.86 -2.75
N MET A 212 -10.98 -3.57 -3.19
CA MET A 212 -12.10 -4.52 -3.06
C MET A 212 -11.85 -5.82 -3.83
N LYS A 213 -11.25 -5.73 -5.02
CA LYS A 213 -10.86 -6.91 -5.81
C LYS A 213 -9.78 -7.73 -5.10
N SER A 214 -8.76 -7.05 -4.54
CA SER A 214 -7.68 -7.72 -3.79
C SER A 214 -8.21 -8.36 -2.51
N PHE A 215 -9.15 -7.70 -1.84
CA PHE A 215 -9.82 -8.23 -0.66
C PHE A 215 -10.59 -9.53 -0.98
N ALA A 216 -11.37 -9.54 -2.06
CA ALA A 216 -12.05 -10.75 -2.52
C ALA A 216 -11.06 -11.90 -2.78
N GLY A 217 -9.94 -11.63 -3.44
CA GLY A 217 -8.89 -12.63 -3.67
C GLY A 217 -8.30 -13.20 -2.39
N ILE A 218 -8.11 -12.36 -1.35
CA ILE A 218 -7.59 -12.82 -0.05
C ILE A 218 -8.62 -13.65 0.71
N VAL A 219 -9.89 -13.25 0.67
CA VAL A 219 -10.98 -14.03 1.28
C VAL A 219 -11.06 -15.42 0.65
N LEU A 220 -11.00 -15.50 -0.68
CA LEU A 220 -11.02 -16.78 -1.42
C LEU A 220 -9.76 -17.61 -1.15
N GLY A 221 -8.61 -16.97 -1.01
CA GLY A 221 -7.33 -17.64 -0.73
C GLY A 221 -7.11 -18.03 0.72
N GLY A 222 -7.96 -17.55 1.63
CA GLY A 222 -7.86 -17.76 3.08
C GLY A 222 -6.99 -16.72 3.80
N PHE A 223 -7.54 -16.15 4.86
CA PHE A 223 -6.85 -15.14 5.69
C PHE A 223 -5.55 -15.70 6.29
N GLY A 224 -4.47 -14.93 6.15
CA GLY A 224 -3.17 -15.27 6.73
C GLY A 224 -2.33 -16.25 5.90
N ASN A 225 -2.85 -16.82 4.82
CA ASN A 225 -2.11 -17.71 3.92
C ASN A 225 -1.65 -16.97 2.67
N ILE A 226 -0.36 -16.61 2.61
CA ILE A 226 0.23 -15.87 1.49
C ILE A 226 0.07 -16.66 0.17
N LYS A 227 0.30 -17.98 0.19
CA LYS A 227 0.17 -18.83 -1.01
C LYS A 227 -1.28 -18.89 -1.49
N GLY A 228 -2.23 -19.05 -0.57
CA GLY A 228 -3.66 -19.03 -0.86
C GLY A 228 -4.12 -17.70 -1.45
N ALA A 229 -3.68 -16.58 -0.89
CA ALA A 229 -4.06 -15.27 -1.38
C ALA A 229 -3.50 -14.94 -2.78
N ILE A 230 -2.31 -15.45 -3.12
CA ILE A 230 -1.77 -15.37 -4.48
C ILE A 230 -2.68 -16.12 -5.46
N VAL A 231 -3.05 -17.36 -5.12
CA VAL A 231 -3.94 -18.18 -5.97
C VAL A 231 -5.35 -17.58 -6.05
N GLY A 232 -5.89 -17.07 -4.94
CA GLY A 232 -7.21 -16.44 -4.91
C GLY A 232 -7.29 -15.09 -5.62
N SER A 233 -6.15 -14.42 -5.89
CA SER A 233 -6.07 -13.17 -6.64
C SER A 233 -5.89 -13.36 -8.15
N LEU A 234 -5.65 -14.58 -8.60
CA LEU A 234 -5.60 -15.02 -10.00
C LEU A 234 -7.00 -15.23 -10.55
#